data_31d180109b684d7a0cf95678f3d2330e
#
_entry.id   31d180109b684d7a0cf95678f3d2330e
#
_cell.length_a   1.000
_cell.length_b   1.000
_cell.length_c   1.000
_cell.angle_alpha   90.00
_cell.angle_beta   90.00
_cell.angle_gamma   90.00
#
_symmetry.space_group_name_H-M   'P 1'
#
loop_
_entity.id
_entity.type
_entity.pdbx_description
1 polymer ?
#
loop_
_entity_poly.entity_id
_entity_poly.type
_entity_poly.pdbx_seq_one_letter_code
_entity_poly.pdbx_strand_id
1 'polypeptide(L)'
;MNLRRLSFAFFFLFLASKISSAQLTPAPPPLTIEHVTVLPMTVDGPVLHDQTVTLRNGRIAGIEASTGVKVAAGIRRVDGKGKYLMPSLTDAHVHLENDRLLRLYLENPKIPTGTIRAEDIFLPYVANGVLQVIDLSATSETVGQREEVESGRVMGPHIAMAAMIDGTDALCPVGMTRVAATPSDGRQAVRDASAEGYEIIKVYSTLDLPTFTAIVDEARKLHMPVVGHLPQRNKGITDEFFQPGFRMVTHAEEFAQQTDVPAATDIPRYVEMSKRNGTWLTGTLSLDERVLEEASHPESLKARPELRFLAPPVYAMVMEHNPYVGHANDAKFIEYVRSIVTFNRKLVQAFAAAGIPVLSGTDTPVPGLVPGFALHDELEAMARYGLSNGQVLEGSTRLPAEWLGVAGDRGVVAVGKRADLLLLDADPMADVANTRRITAVIVGGRFLSRSYLDREMQALDDRYARRKNGGAAGIR
;
A
#
# COMPACT_ATOMS: atom_id res chain seq x y z
N MET A 1 25.75 66.92 34.28
CA MET A 1 25.63 66.39 32.93
C MET A 1 24.67 65.19 33.02
N ASN A 2 23.38 65.44 32.69
CA ASN A 2 22.29 64.51 32.96
C ASN A 2 22.10 63.49 31.85
N LEU A 3 22.28 62.18 32.12
CA LEU A 3 21.84 61.13 31.25
C LEU A 3 20.39 60.72 31.57
N ARG A 4 19.51 61.04 30.63
CA ARG A 4 18.11 60.59 30.64
C ARG A 4 18.06 59.10 30.24
N ARG A 5 17.53 58.25 31.10
CA ARG A 5 17.14 56.85 30.80
C ARG A 5 15.84 56.86 30.01
N LEU A 6 15.86 56.41 28.75
CA LEU A 6 14.65 56.08 28.00
C LEU A 6 14.26 54.63 28.34
N SER A 7 13.13 54.46 29.00
CA SER A 7 12.47 53.17 29.16
C SER A 7 11.59 52.89 27.96
N PHE A 8 11.95 51.86 27.17
CA PHE A 8 11.09 51.33 26.13
C PHE A 8 10.15 50.31 26.79
N ALA A 9 8.88 50.63 26.88
CA ALA A 9 7.82 49.69 27.24
C ALA A 9 7.38 48.95 25.98
N PHE A 10 7.70 47.64 25.89
CA PHE A 10 7.16 46.76 24.89
C PHE A 10 5.73 46.39 25.24
N PHE A 11 4.76 46.94 24.50
CA PHE A 11 3.37 46.50 24.56
C PHE A 11 3.24 45.22 23.72
N PHE A 12 3.18 44.07 24.38
CA PHE A 12 2.76 42.83 23.74
C PHE A 12 1.26 42.87 23.46
N LEU A 13 0.89 43.21 22.24
CA LEU A 13 -0.46 42.96 21.74
C LEU A 13 -0.64 41.44 21.54
N PHE A 14 -1.34 40.78 22.45
CA PHE A 14 -1.87 39.46 22.23
C PHE A 14 -2.96 39.56 21.17
N LEU A 15 -2.60 39.36 19.89
CA LEU A 15 -3.55 38.97 18.87
C LEU A 15 -3.99 37.53 19.21
N ALA A 16 -5.18 37.40 19.80
CA ALA A 16 -5.89 36.13 19.83
C ALA A 16 -6.21 35.76 18.38
N SER A 17 -5.32 35.05 17.72
CA SER A 17 -5.61 34.35 16.48
C SER A 17 -6.75 33.38 16.79
N LYS A 18 -7.93 33.68 16.26
CA LYS A 18 -9.01 32.70 16.16
C LYS A 18 -8.41 31.52 15.40
N ILE A 19 -8.10 30.44 16.10
CA ILE A 19 -7.85 29.16 15.48
C ILE A 19 -9.13 28.87 14.71
N SER A 20 -9.04 29.05 13.40
CA SER A 20 -10.09 28.63 12.46
C SER A 20 -10.28 27.16 12.71
N SER A 21 -11.40 26.78 13.34
CA SER A 21 -11.79 25.39 13.43
C SER A 21 -11.80 24.87 12.01
N ALA A 22 -10.83 24.00 11.66
CA ALA A 22 -10.85 23.28 10.41
C ALA A 22 -12.26 22.72 10.25
N GLN A 23 -12.95 23.11 9.19
CA GLN A 23 -14.30 22.62 8.92
C GLN A 23 -14.15 21.11 8.72
N LEU A 24 -14.45 20.36 9.79
CA LEU A 24 -14.56 18.90 9.74
C LEU A 24 -15.54 18.58 8.62
N THR A 25 -15.11 17.76 7.68
CA THR A 25 -16.00 17.28 6.62
C THR A 25 -17.25 16.72 7.28
N PRO A 26 -18.47 17.14 6.90
CA PRO A 26 -19.68 16.67 7.52
C PRO A 26 -19.74 15.14 7.52
N ALA A 27 -20.17 14.55 8.62
CA ALA A 27 -20.36 13.10 8.70
C ALA A 27 -21.25 12.64 7.54
N PRO A 28 -20.94 11.51 6.89
CA PRO A 28 -21.74 11.01 5.78
C PRO A 28 -23.18 10.72 6.25
N PRO A 29 -24.19 10.96 5.39
CA PRO A 29 -25.57 10.66 5.73
C PRO A 29 -25.71 9.16 6.01
N PRO A 30 -26.63 8.77 6.92
CA PRO A 30 -26.90 7.36 7.20
C PRO A 30 -27.31 6.60 5.94
N LEU A 31 -26.84 5.36 5.84
CA LEU A 31 -27.08 4.48 4.70
C LEU A 31 -27.42 3.07 5.19
N THR A 32 -28.33 2.37 4.48
CA THR A 32 -28.51 0.92 4.60
C THR A 32 -28.24 0.24 3.27
N ILE A 33 -27.59 -0.94 3.35
CA ILE A 33 -27.42 -1.88 2.23
C ILE A 33 -28.24 -3.10 2.59
N GLU A 34 -29.29 -3.37 1.80
CA GLU A 34 -30.31 -4.37 2.11
C GLU A 34 -30.16 -5.62 1.24
N HIS A 35 -30.54 -6.78 1.77
CA HIS A 35 -30.48 -8.06 1.06
C HIS A 35 -29.09 -8.45 0.53
N VAL A 36 -28.03 -8.01 1.21
CA VAL A 36 -26.65 -8.28 0.78
C VAL A 36 -26.09 -9.55 1.43
N THR A 37 -25.23 -10.26 0.72
CA THR A 37 -24.37 -11.29 1.32
C THR A 37 -23.15 -10.63 1.91
N VAL A 38 -22.91 -10.79 3.21
CA VAL A 38 -21.76 -10.22 3.90
C VAL A 38 -20.66 -11.27 4.02
N LEU A 39 -19.45 -10.91 3.62
CA LEU A 39 -18.21 -11.63 3.83
C LEU A 39 -17.46 -10.93 4.97
N PRO A 40 -17.61 -11.36 6.23
CA PRO A 40 -17.10 -10.60 7.37
C PRO A 40 -15.58 -10.53 7.42
N MET A 41 -14.89 -11.51 6.87
CA MET A 41 -13.44 -11.71 6.95
C MET A 41 -12.92 -11.81 8.39
N THR A 42 -13.78 -12.19 9.34
CA THR A 42 -13.39 -12.53 10.72
C THR A 42 -12.81 -13.94 10.78
N VAL A 43 -11.97 -14.22 11.80
CA VAL A 43 -11.44 -15.57 12.01
C VAL A 43 -12.60 -16.57 12.13
N ASP A 44 -12.60 -17.59 11.30
CA ASP A 44 -13.63 -18.65 11.24
C ASP A 44 -15.08 -18.13 11.13
N GLY A 45 -15.25 -16.85 10.72
CA GLY A 45 -16.57 -16.24 10.60
C GLY A 45 -17.33 -16.76 9.39
N PRO A 46 -18.63 -17.14 9.56
CA PRO A 46 -19.44 -17.61 8.44
C PRO A 46 -19.80 -16.48 7.48
N VAL A 47 -20.05 -16.85 6.23
CA VAL A 47 -20.72 -15.95 5.27
C VAL A 47 -22.16 -15.70 5.77
N LEU A 48 -22.56 -14.43 5.83
CA LEU A 48 -23.89 -14.04 6.29
C LEU A 48 -24.78 -13.70 5.08
N HIS A 49 -25.77 -14.52 4.82
CA HIS A 49 -26.68 -14.32 3.70
C HIS A 49 -27.86 -13.42 4.07
N ASP A 50 -28.37 -12.66 3.10
CA ASP A 50 -29.57 -11.82 3.20
C ASP A 50 -29.54 -10.88 4.40
N GLN A 51 -28.50 -10.07 4.49
CA GLN A 51 -28.29 -9.10 5.58
C GLN A 51 -28.69 -7.69 5.18
N THR A 52 -29.16 -6.92 6.14
CA THR A 52 -29.23 -5.45 6.08
C THR A 52 -28.09 -4.87 6.93
N VAL A 53 -27.20 -4.15 6.29
CA VAL A 53 -26.08 -3.47 6.93
C VAL A 53 -26.37 -1.99 7.03
N THR A 54 -26.39 -1.45 8.26
CA THR A 54 -26.64 -0.04 8.54
C THR A 54 -25.33 0.69 8.82
N LEU A 55 -25.10 1.80 8.10
CA LEU A 55 -23.93 2.67 8.29
C LEU A 55 -24.36 4.01 8.87
N ARG A 56 -23.64 4.46 9.92
CA ARG A 56 -23.87 5.77 10.57
C ARG A 56 -22.53 6.34 11.05
N ASN A 57 -22.33 7.63 10.87
CA ASN A 57 -21.14 8.35 11.35
C ASN A 57 -19.83 7.67 10.93
N GLY A 58 -19.76 7.16 9.71
CA GLY A 58 -18.57 6.51 9.17
C GLY A 58 -18.32 5.09 9.70
N ARG A 59 -19.25 4.50 10.45
CA ARG A 59 -19.11 3.18 11.06
C ARG A 59 -20.27 2.25 10.71
N ILE A 60 -20.03 0.95 10.85
CA ILE A 60 -21.06 -0.10 10.77
C ILE A 60 -21.84 -0.06 12.08
N ALA A 61 -23.09 0.38 12.00
CA ALA A 61 -23.96 0.54 13.17
C ALA A 61 -24.80 -0.71 13.47
N GLY A 62 -25.05 -1.56 12.45
CA GLY A 62 -25.81 -2.80 12.61
C GLY A 62 -25.62 -3.73 11.41
N ILE A 63 -25.71 -5.04 11.68
CA ILE A 63 -25.76 -6.13 10.70
C ILE A 63 -26.89 -7.04 11.18
N GLU A 64 -27.98 -7.13 10.43
CA GLU A 64 -29.20 -7.84 10.86
C GLU A 64 -29.77 -8.62 9.67
N ALA A 65 -30.43 -9.76 9.93
CA ALA A 65 -31.15 -10.45 8.87
C ALA A 65 -32.20 -9.52 8.24
N SER A 66 -32.26 -9.44 6.91
CA SER A 66 -33.12 -8.46 6.21
C SER A 66 -34.62 -8.68 6.46
N THR A 67 -35.02 -9.89 6.83
CA THR A 67 -36.40 -10.21 7.16
C THR A 67 -36.82 -9.47 8.43
N GLY A 68 -37.77 -8.52 8.28
CA GLY A 68 -38.33 -7.78 9.41
C GLY A 68 -37.62 -6.50 9.82
N VAL A 69 -36.49 -6.15 9.18
CA VAL A 69 -35.81 -4.89 9.44
C VAL A 69 -36.66 -3.70 8.98
N LYS A 70 -36.94 -2.77 9.90
CA LYS A 70 -37.64 -1.52 9.60
C LYS A 70 -36.60 -0.40 9.45
N VAL A 71 -36.31 0.00 8.23
CA VAL A 71 -35.44 1.14 7.95
C VAL A 71 -36.18 2.44 8.25
N ALA A 72 -35.59 3.31 9.06
CA ALA A 72 -36.19 4.59 9.42
C ALA A 72 -36.32 5.49 8.18
N ALA A 73 -37.37 6.33 8.16
CA ALA A 73 -37.57 7.30 7.08
C ALA A 73 -36.37 8.26 6.95
N GLY A 74 -36.01 8.62 5.72
CA GLY A 74 -34.91 9.53 5.41
C GLY A 74 -33.51 8.88 5.35
N ILE A 75 -33.38 7.58 5.65
CA ILE A 75 -32.13 6.85 5.45
C ILE A 75 -32.05 6.43 3.97
N ARG A 76 -30.89 6.69 3.33
CA ARG A 76 -30.61 6.21 1.97
C ARG A 76 -30.59 4.68 1.98
N ARG A 77 -31.27 4.06 1.04
CA ARG A 77 -31.34 2.60 0.88
C ARG A 77 -30.63 2.19 -0.41
N VAL A 78 -29.83 1.14 -0.32
CA VAL A 78 -29.15 0.51 -1.46
C VAL A 78 -29.58 -0.95 -1.51
N ASP A 79 -30.06 -1.39 -2.67
CA ASP A 79 -30.38 -2.80 -2.92
C ASP A 79 -29.08 -3.58 -3.13
N GLY A 80 -28.81 -4.50 -2.20
CA GLY A 80 -27.67 -5.40 -2.21
C GLY A 80 -28.01 -6.82 -2.68
N LYS A 81 -29.21 -7.05 -3.20
CA LYS A 81 -29.64 -8.38 -3.65
C LYS A 81 -28.69 -8.93 -4.73
N GLY A 82 -28.16 -10.14 -4.47
CA GLY A 82 -27.20 -10.80 -5.36
C GLY A 82 -25.80 -10.19 -5.33
N LYS A 83 -25.52 -9.27 -4.39
CA LYS A 83 -24.22 -8.63 -4.21
C LYS A 83 -23.53 -9.10 -2.93
N TYR A 84 -22.23 -8.84 -2.88
CA TYR A 84 -21.33 -9.25 -1.79
C TYR A 84 -20.70 -8.02 -1.15
N LEU A 85 -20.78 -7.92 0.17
CA LEU A 85 -20.19 -6.85 0.95
C LEU A 85 -19.01 -7.39 1.75
N MET A 86 -17.84 -6.80 1.58
CA MET A 86 -16.61 -7.17 2.26
C MET A 86 -15.84 -5.94 2.76
N PRO A 87 -14.81 -6.09 3.62
CA PRO A 87 -13.90 -5.00 3.94
C PRO A 87 -13.20 -4.50 2.68
N SER A 88 -12.77 -3.25 2.69
CA SER A 88 -11.87 -2.72 1.66
C SER A 88 -10.54 -3.45 1.64
N LEU A 89 -9.84 -3.37 0.52
CA LEU A 89 -8.55 -3.99 0.31
C LEU A 89 -7.41 -3.13 0.89
N THR A 90 -6.33 -3.81 1.25
CA THR A 90 -5.06 -3.23 1.68
C THR A 90 -3.97 -3.60 0.68
N ASP A 91 -3.20 -2.61 0.23
CA ASP A 91 -1.93 -2.82 -0.46
C ASP A 91 -0.79 -2.64 0.56
N ALA A 92 -0.18 -3.74 0.98
CA ALA A 92 0.81 -3.74 2.04
C ALA A 92 2.24 -3.38 1.58
N HIS A 93 2.40 -2.99 0.33
CA HIS A 93 3.67 -2.51 -0.20
C HIS A 93 3.44 -1.57 -1.37
N VAL A 94 3.55 -0.28 -1.11
CA VAL A 94 3.53 0.75 -2.15
C VAL A 94 4.67 1.74 -1.94
N HIS A 95 4.95 2.51 -2.99
CA HIS A 95 5.74 3.73 -2.96
C HIS A 95 4.86 4.85 -3.50
N LEU A 96 4.33 5.69 -2.61
CA LEU A 96 3.46 6.78 -3.04
C LEU A 96 4.24 7.77 -3.89
N GLU A 97 3.62 8.21 -4.98
CA GLU A 97 4.22 9.11 -5.94
C GLU A 97 4.66 10.43 -5.27
N ASN A 98 5.95 10.70 -5.34
CA ASN A 98 6.56 11.92 -4.81
C ASN A 98 7.78 12.33 -5.66
N ASP A 99 8.28 13.54 -5.44
CA ASP A 99 9.42 14.10 -6.19
C ASP A 99 10.67 13.21 -6.12
N ARG A 100 10.93 12.61 -4.98
CA ARG A 100 12.16 11.83 -4.74
C ARG A 100 12.12 10.47 -5.44
N LEU A 101 10.96 9.79 -5.42
CA LEU A 101 10.75 8.56 -6.17
C LEU A 101 10.97 8.80 -7.67
N LEU A 102 10.42 9.89 -8.19
CA LEU A 102 10.57 10.23 -9.60
C LEU A 102 12.03 10.52 -9.99
N ARG A 103 12.81 11.12 -9.09
CA ARG A 103 14.24 11.38 -9.33
C ARG A 103 15.09 10.13 -9.34
N LEU A 104 14.63 9.02 -8.78
CA LEU A 104 15.32 7.73 -8.90
C LEU A 104 15.41 7.26 -10.38
N TYR A 105 14.35 7.54 -11.14
CA TYR A 105 14.23 7.08 -12.53
C TYR A 105 14.43 8.19 -13.57
N LEU A 106 14.24 9.47 -13.16
CA LEU A 106 14.31 10.63 -14.03
C LEU A 106 15.38 11.60 -13.52
N GLU A 107 16.54 11.67 -14.17
CA GLU A 107 17.61 12.60 -13.80
C GLU A 107 17.16 14.07 -13.86
N ASN A 108 16.37 14.43 -14.89
CA ASN A 108 15.83 15.78 -15.08
C ASN A 108 14.41 15.68 -15.63
N PRO A 109 13.38 15.52 -14.77
CA PRO A 109 12.00 15.41 -15.23
C PRO A 109 11.58 16.69 -15.97
N LYS A 110 11.22 16.56 -17.25
CA LYS A 110 10.72 17.68 -18.07
C LYS A 110 9.38 18.20 -17.59
N ILE A 111 8.65 17.37 -16.82
CA ILE A 111 7.34 17.69 -16.24
C ILE A 111 7.57 17.96 -14.77
N PRO A 112 7.22 19.15 -14.24
CA PRO A 112 7.35 19.44 -12.82
C PRO A 112 6.54 18.48 -11.97
N THR A 113 7.20 17.83 -11.00
CA THR A 113 6.58 16.84 -10.10
C THR A 113 5.58 17.48 -9.14
N GLY A 114 5.80 18.74 -8.74
CA GLY A 114 4.86 19.54 -7.95
C GLY A 114 3.50 19.78 -8.59
N THR A 115 3.27 19.28 -9.82
CA THR A 115 1.95 19.29 -10.46
C THR A 115 1.13 18.03 -10.16
N ILE A 116 1.69 17.04 -9.49
CA ILE A 116 0.96 15.84 -9.06
C ILE A 116 0.13 16.23 -7.84
N ARG A 117 -1.18 15.98 -7.93
CA ARG A 117 -2.12 16.27 -6.85
C ARG A 117 -2.41 15.00 -6.08
N ALA A 118 -2.51 15.09 -4.75
CA ALA A 118 -2.82 13.95 -3.91
C ALA A 118 -4.11 13.24 -4.33
N GLU A 119 -5.15 14.00 -4.72
CA GLU A 119 -6.40 13.44 -5.21
C GLU A 119 -6.22 12.60 -6.48
N ASP A 120 -5.30 13.02 -7.36
CA ASP A 120 -5.03 12.32 -8.61
C ASP A 120 -4.26 11.00 -8.36
N ILE A 121 -3.37 10.97 -7.34
CA ILE A 121 -2.65 9.75 -6.91
C ILE A 121 -3.62 8.75 -6.27
N PHE A 122 -4.52 9.22 -5.40
CA PHE A 122 -5.35 8.34 -4.58
C PHE A 122 -6.60 7.83 -5.29
N LEU A 123 -7.09 8.54 -6.31
CA LEU A 123 -8.30 8.14 -7.01
C LEU A 123 -8.23 6.73 -7.61
N PRO A 124 -7.12 6.29 -8.26
CA PRO A 124 -6.99 4.92 -8.73
C PRO A 124 -7.08 3.87 -7.62
N TYR A 125 -6.48 4.12 -6.44
CA TYR A 125 -6.62 3.23 -5.28
C TYR A 125 -8.09 3.12 -4.85
N VAL A 126 -8.75 4.27 -4.62
CA VAL A 126 -10.15 4.31 -4.20
C VAL A 126 -11.07 3.64 -5.22
N ALA A 127 -10.87 3.92 -6.52
CA ALA A 127 -11.69 3.36 -7.60
C ALA A 127 -11.59 1.83 -7.71
N ASN A 128 -10.47 1.27 -7.26
CA ASN A 128 -10.21 -0.17 -7.20
C ASN A 128 -10.40 -0.76 -5.78
N GLY A 129 -10.99 0.00 -4.86
CA GLY A 129 -11.36 -0.50 -3.53
C GLY A 129 -10.21 -0.66 -2.54
N VAL A 130 -9.05 -0.09 -2.83
CA VAL A 130 -7.88 -0.08 -1.95
C VAL A 130 -7.99 1.14 -1.04
N LEU A 131 -8.36 0.92 0.23
CA LEU A 131 -8.55 2.01 1.19
C LEU A 131 -7.55 1.98 2.35
N GLN A 132 -6.54 1.12 2.27
CA GLN A 132 -5.38 1.10 3.16
C GLN A 132 -4.14 0.82 2.32
N VAL A 133 -3.07 1.59 2.56
CA VAL A 133 -1.76 1.33 1.94
C VAL A 133 -0.66 1.40 3.00
N ILE A 134 0.44 0.68 2.77
CA ILE A 134 1.68 0.81 3.54
C ILE A 134 2.74 1.38 2.58
N ASP A 135 3.08 2.65 2.77
CA ASP A 135 4.16 3.29 2.02
C ASP A 135 5.51 2.94 2.65
N LEU A 136 6.27 2.09 1.95
CA LEU A 136 7.53 1.55 2.45
C LEU A 136 8.75 2.45 2.16
N SER A 137 8.52 3.63 1.59
CA SER A 137 9.56 4.67 1.42
C SER A 137 8.99 6.08 1.68
N ALA A 138 8.13 6.17 2.69
CA ALA A 138 7.43 7.40 3.01
C ALA A 138 8.39 8.58 3.25
N THR A 139 7.98 9.74 2.81
CA THR A 139 8.73 11.00 2.90
C THR A 139 7.93 12.07 3.63
N SER A 140 8.48 13.26 3.80
CA SER A 140 7.73 14.40 4.34
C SER A 140 6.49 14.77 3.50
N GLU A 141 6.49 14.47 2.19
CA GLU A 141 5.31 14.65 1.34
C GLU A 141 4.21 13.66 1.71
N THR A 142 4.57 12.43 2.04
CA THR A 142 3.63 11.39 2.50
C THR A 142 2.94 11.79 3.81
N VAL A 143 3.67 12.46 4.73
CA VAL A 143 3.07 13.00 5.97
C VAL A 143 1.94 13.98 5.64
N GLY A 144 2.18 14.93 4.74
CA GLY A 144 1.16 15.89 4.29
C GLY A 144 -0.03 15.20 3.60
N GLN A 145 0.23 14.24 2.72
CA GLN A 145 -0.80 13.46 2.04
C GLN A 145 -1.68 12.69 3.04
N ARG A 146 -1.08 12.05 4.06
CA ARG A 146 -1.80 11.37 5.13
C ARG A 146 -2.71 12.33 5.90
N GLU A 147 -2.20 13.49 6.28
CA GLU A 147 -3.00 14.49 7.01
C GLU A 147 -4.20 14.99 6.19
N GLU A 148 -4.05 15.15 4.88
CA GLU A 148 -5.15 15.53 3.99
C GLU A 148 -6.24 14.46 3.92
N VAL A 149 -5.85 13.19 3.85
CA VAL A 149 -6.79 12.06 3.85
C VAL A 149 -7.48 11.92 5.22
N GLU A 150 -6.72 11.92 6.31
CA GLU A 150 -7.29 11.73 7.66
C GLU A 150 -8.20 12.87 8.09
N SER A 151 -7.91 14.10 7.66
CA SER A 151 -8.80 15.25 7.88
C SER A 151 -10.04 15.25 6.97
N GLY A 152 -10.10 14.34 5.98
CA GLY A 152 -11.19 14.26 4.99
C GLY A 152 -11.17 15.36 3.94
N ARG A 153 -10.09 16.14 3.83
CA ARG A 153 -9.91 17.13 2.76
C ARG A 153 -9.72 16.46 1.41
N VAL A 154 -9.00 15.35 1.39
CA VAL A 154 -8.79 14.52 0.21
C VAL A 154 -9.37 13.14 0.45
N MET A 155 -10.05 12.59 -0.54
CA MET A 155 -10.51 11.22 -0.53
C MET A 155 -9.37 10.31 -0.96
N GLY A 156 -8.95 9.39 -0.09
CA GLY A 156 -7.83 8.50 -0.34
C GLY A 156 -7.80 7.30 0.60
N PRO A 157 -6.84 6.41 0.43
CA PRO A 157 -6.58 5.31 1.35
C PRO A 157 -5.97 5.84 2.65
N HIS A 158 -6.16 5.12 3.75
CA HIS A 158 -5.35 5.32 4.95
C HIS A 158 -3.90 4.96 4.65
N ILE A 159 -2.96 5.74 5.15
CA ILE A 159 -1.54 5.59 4.84
C ILE A 159 -0.78 5.25 6.13
N ALA A 160 -0.23 4.03 6.20
CA ALA A 160 0.80 3.69 7.17
C ALA A 160 2.17 4.00 6.56
N MET A 161 3.08 4.60 7.34
CA MET A 161 4.34 5.11 6.83
C MET A 161 5.52 4.37 7.40
N ALA A 162 6.41 3.89 6.51
CA ALA A 162 7.69 3.33 6.87
C ALA A 162 8.85 4.27 6.53
N ALA A 163 9.77 4.46 7.48
CA ALA A 163 11.05 5.12 7.23
C ALA A 163 12.04 4.09 6.68
N MET A 164 12.58 4.34 5.49
CA MET A 164 13.55 3.45 4.86
C MET A 164 14.96 3.76 5.37
N ILE A 165 15.70 2.72 5.78
CA ILE A 165 17.08 2.77 6.25
C ILE A 165 17.90 1.78 5.44
N ASP A 166 19.05 2.24 4.90
CA ASP A 166 19.99 1.41 4.15
C ASP A 166 21.43 1.72 4.54
N GLY A 167 22.38 0.93 4.05
CA GLY A 167 23.82 1.11 4.26
C GLY A 167 24.41 2.24 3.41
N THR A 168 25.74 2.34 3.43
CA THR A 168 26.49 3.39 2.70
C THR A 168 26.37 3.32 1.19
N ASP A 169 26.14 2.11 0.65
CA ASP A 169 25.96 1.89 -0.78
C ASP A 169 24.48 1.88 -1.17
N ALA A 170 23.68 2.73 -0.51
CA ALA A 170 22.25 2.81 -0.67
C ALA A 170 21.84 2.93 -2.14
N LEU A 171 20.92 2.06 -2.57
CA LEU A 171 20.42 2.03 -3.96
C LEU A 171 19.43 3.15 -4.24
N CYS A 172 18.77 3.67 -3.20
CA CYS A 172 17.76 4.72 -3.32
C CYS A 172 18.35 6.10 -2.96
N PRO A 173 17.89 7.18 -3.61
CA PRO A 173 18.45 8.50 -3.42
C PRO A 173 18.26 9.04 -2.00
N VAL A 174 19.16 9.94 -1.61
CA VAL A 174 19.06 10.71 -0.36
C VAL A 174 17.70 11.39 -0.27
N GLY A 175 17.06 11.19 0.88
CA GLY A 175 15.75 11.76 1.20
C GLY A 175 14.57 10.78 1.01
N MET A 176 14.74 9.67 0.28
CA MET A 176 13.92 8.48 0.45
C MET A 176 14.53 7.57 1.52
N THR A 177 15.85 7.49 1.57
CA THR A 177 16.61 6.57 2.41
C THR A 177 17.41 7.33 3.45
N ARG A 178 17.39 6.84 4.69
CA ARG A 178 18.29 7.24 5.77
C ARG A 178 19.51 6.33 5.70
N VAL A 179 20.69 6.89 5.51
CA VAL A 179 21.93 6.11 5.42
C VAL A 179 22.47 5.82 6.82
N ALA A 180 22.71 4.55 7.13
CA ALA A 180 23.29 4.08 8.38
C ALA A 180 24.63 3.36 8.09
N ALA A 181 25.74 4.03 8.31
CA ALA A 181 27.09 3.49 8.12
C ALA A 181 27.53 2.61 9.30
N THR A 182 26.96 2.83 10.48
CA THR A 182 27.34 2.17 11.73
C THR A 182 26.09 1.76 12.54
N PRO A 183 26.22 0.82 13.50
CA PRO A 183 25.16 0.51 14.45
C PRO A 183 24.60 1.72 15.20
N SER A 184 25.44 2.74 15.49
CA SER A 184 25.01 3.99 16.12
C SER A 184 24.10 4.80 15.21
N ASP A 185 24.47 4.92 13.93
CA ASP A 185 23.65 5.62 12.92
C ASP A 185 22.30 4.94 12.74
N GLY A 186 22.30 3.58 12.69
CA GLY A 186 21.08 2.81 12.59
C GLY A 186 20.11 3.08 13.76
N ARG A 187 20.61 3.08 15.00
CA ARG A 187 19.80 3.44 16.18
C ARG A 187 19.28 4.87 16.10
N GLN A 188 20.13 5.81 15.68
CA GLN A 188 19.71 7.20 15.56
C GLN A 188 18.64 7.38 14.49
N ALA A 189 18.79 6.74 13.31
CA ALA A 189 17.80 6.79 12.24
C ALA A 189 16.42 6.28 12.69
N VAL A 190 16.38 5.23 13.52
CA VAL A 190 15.13 4.71 14.10
C VAL A 190 14.50 5.71 15.06
N ARG A 191 15.29 6.33 15.95
CA ARG A 191 14.79 7.36 16.89
C ARG A 191 14.23 8.57 16.16
N ASP A 192 14.92 9.03 15.12
CA ASP A 192 14.48 10.16 14.30
C ASP A 192 13.18 9.84 13.59
N ALA A 193 13.07 8.64 12.98
CA ALA A 193 11.85 8.19 12.35
C ALA A 193 10.66 8.15 13.33
N SER A 194 10.88 7.63 14.54
CA SER A 194 9.85 7.62 15.58
C SER A 194 9.42 9.03 15.98
N ALA A 195 10.37 9.95 16.14
CA ALA A 195 10.09 11.35 16.50
C ALA A 195 9.35 12.11 15.39
N GLU A 196 9.54 11.72 14.14
CA GLU A 196 8.86 12.28 12.97
C GLU A 196 7.48 11.65 12.69
N GLY A 197 7.07 10.65 13.48
CA GLY A 197 5.75 10.03 13.42
C GLY A 197 5.62 8.90 12.39
N TYR A 198 6.73 8.28 12.01
CA TYR A 198 6.69 7.01 11.27
C TYR A 198 6.34 5.86 12.21
N GLU A 199 5.53 4.93 11.72
CA GLU A 199 5.08 3.77 12.51
C GLU A 199 5.91 2.51 12.27
N ILE A 200 6.63 2.45 11.15
CA ILE A 200 7.31 1.26 10.62
C ILE A 200 8.73 1.63 10.22
N ILE A 201 9.66 0.69 10.37
CA ILE A 201 11.01 0.80 9.81
C ILE A 201 11.13 -0.16 8.62
N LYS A 202 11.53 0.34 7.46
CA LYS A 202 11.92 -0.45 6.29
C LYS A 202 13.44 -0.57 6.24
N VAL A 203 13.97 -1.78 6.35
CA VAL A 203 15.39 -2.07 6.09
C VAL A 203 15.60 -2.45 4.63
N TYR A 204 16.78 -2.09 4.08
CA TYR A 204 17.05 -2.30 2.66
C TYR A 204 18.35 -3.10 2.44
N SER A 205 18.79 -3.23 1.17
CA SER A 205 19.66 -4.30 0.68
C SER A 205 21.14 -4.21 1.08
N THR A 206 21.66 -3.03 1.46
CA THR A 206 23.12 -2.84 1.65
C THR A 206 23.57 -2.77 3.11
N LEU A 207 22.66 -2.97 4.07
CA LEU A 207 22.98 -3.01 5.50
C LEU A 207 23.89 -4.20 5.83
N ASP A 208 24.89 -3.97 6.71
CA ASP A 208 25.60 -5.06 7.35
C ASP A 208 24.84 -5.62 8.57
N LEU A 209 25.16 -6.83 9.00
CA LEU A 209 24.46 -7.49 10.11
C LEU A 209 24.54 -6.71 11.44
N PRO A 210 25.68 -6.13 11.87
CA PRO A 210 25.72 -5.33 13.09
C PRO A 210 24.79 -4.12 13.05
N THR A 211 24.71 -3.40 11.93
CA THR A 211 23.85 -2.24 11.75
C THR A 211 22.39 -2.64 11.68
N PHE A 212 22.05 -3.70 10.92
CA PHE A 212 20.71 -4.29 10.88
C PHE A 212 20.23 -4.68 12.29
N THR A 213 21.07 -5.40 13.05
CA THR A 213 20.74 -5.82 14.43
C THR A 213 20.47 -4.61 15.33
N ALA A 214 21.27 -3.55 15.19
CA ALA A 214 21.07 -2.32 15.96
C ALA A 214 19.76 -1.61 15.61
N ILE A 215 19.38 -1.59 14.34
CA ILE A 215 18.09 -1.05 13.87
C ILE A 215 16.93 -1.85 14.47
N VAL A 216 16.94 -3.18 14.33
CA VAL A 216 15.88 -4.05 14.84
C VAL A 216 15.74 -3.94 16.36
N ASP A 217 16.85 -3.91 17.09
CA ASP A 217 16.86 -3.78 18.55
C ASP A 217 16.26 -2.42 19.01
N GLU A 218 16.64 -1.32 18.35
CA GLU A 218 16.13 0.01 18.70
C GLU A 218 14.65 0.16 18.32
N ALA A 219 14.25 -0.31 17.13
CA ALA A 219 12.86 -0.31 16.69
C ALA A 219 11.95 -1.10 17.65
N ARG A 220 12.42 -2.26 18.15
CA ARG A 220 11.71 -3.06 19.15
C ARG A 220 11.48 -2.30 20.45
N LYS A 221 12.47 -1.50 20.94
CA LYS A 221 12.31 -0.66 22.15
C LYS A 221 11.26 0.42 21.97
N LEU A 222 11.12 0.92 20.74
CA LEU A 222 10.14 1.95 20.37
C LEU A 222 8.82 1.34 19.85
N HIS A 223 8.65 0.03 19.95
CA HIS A 223 7.47 -0.71 19.48
C HIS A 223 7.17 -0.53 17.98
N MET A 224 8.17 -0.26 17.17
CA MET A 224 8.08 -0.14 15.73
C MET A 224 8.39 -1.50 15.06
N PRO A 225 7.49 -2.07 14.26
CA PRO A 225 7.81 -3.27 13.48
C PRO A 225 8.86 -2.94 12.42
N VAL A 226 9.77 -3.89 12.18
CA VAL A 226 10.75 -3.81 11.09
C VAL A 226 10.29 -4.72 9.95
N VAL A 227 10.30 -4.17 8.74
CA VAL A 227 9.99 -4.88 7.49
C VAL A 227 11.10 -4.61 6.49
N GLY A 228 11.22 -5.41 5.46
CA GLY A 228 12.11 -5.07 4.36
C GLY A 228 12.82 -6.22 3.71
N HIS A 229 13.92 -5.84 3.07
CA HIS A 229 14.76 -6.77 2.34
C HIS A 229 15.60 -7.65 3.29
N LEU A 230 16.01 -8.79 2.77
CA LEU A 230 17.09 -9.58 3.36
C LEU A 230 18.40 -9.02 2.79
N PRO A 231 19.27 -8.37 3.60
CA PRO A 231 20.43 -7.68 3.07
C PRO A 231 21.33 -8.59 2.22
N GLN A 232 21.45 -8.30 0.95
CA GLN A 232 22.16 -9.13 -0.03
C GLN A 232 23.69 -9.10 0.15
N ARG A 233 24.21 -8.07 0.83
CA ARG A 233 25.63 -7.94 1.16
C ARG A 233 26.14 -9.12 1.98
N ASN A 234 25.27 -9.84 2.67
CA ASN A 234 25.59 -10.88 3.62
C ASN A 234 24.99 -12.25 3.21
N LYS A 235 25.03 -12.58 1.93
CA LYS A 235 24.62 -13.90 1.44
C LYS A 235 25.31 -15.01 2.25
N GLY A 236 24.56 -16.04 2.61
CA GLY A 236 25.07 -17.18 3.38
C GLY A 236 24.82 -17.11 4.89
N ILE A 237 24.48 -15.94 5.45
CA ILE A 237 24.12 -15.79 6.87
C ILE A 237 22.67 -15.33 7.04
N THR A 238 21.79 -15.69 6.11
CA THR A 238 20.38 -15.27 6.06
C THR A 238 19.64 -15.52 7.39
N ASP A 239 19.94 -16.63 8.09
CA ASP A 239 19.33 -16.97 9.38
C ASP A 239 19.52 -15.90 10.45
N GLU A 240 20.64 -15.18 10.41
CA GLU A 240 20.99 -14.18 11.41
C GLU A 240 20.14 -12.89 11.29
N PHE A 241 19.47 -12.68 10.16
CA PHE A 241 18.52 -11.59 9.97
C PHE A 241 17.13 -11.86 10.55
N PHE A 242 16.79 -13.13 10.82
CA PHE A 242 15.52 -13.51 11.43
C PHE A 242 15.55 -13.30 12.94
N GLN A 243 15.55 -12.04 13.35
CA GLN A 243 15.64 -11.60 14.75
C GLN A 243 14.26 -11.16 15.29
N PRO A 244 14.00 -11.28 16.61
CA PRO A 244 12.78 -10.75 17.21
C PRO A 244 12.60 -9.25 16.93
N GLY A 245 11.54 -8.90 16.23
CA GLY A 245 11.27 -7.52 15.76
C GLY A 245 11.32 -7.38 14.24
N PHE A 246 12.02 -8.25 13.51
CA PHE A 246 11.92 -8.33 12.06
C PHE A 246 10.65 -9.07 11.67
N ARG A 247 9.61 -8.32 11.36
CA ARG A 247 8.23 -8.81 11.34
C ARG A 247 7.73 -9.23 9.95
N MET A 248 8.38 -8.78 8.87
CA MET A 248 7.94 -9.10 7.52
C MET A 248 9.09 -8.96 6.52
N VAL A 249 9.29 -9.98 5.70
CA VAL A 249 10.10 -9.86 4.48
C VAL A 249 9.21 -9.27 3.38
N THR A 250 9.73 -8.25 2.70
CA THR A 250 9.08 -7.71 1.50
C THR A 250 9.75 -8.31 0.27
N HIS A 251 8.94 -8.76 -0.67
CA HIS A 251 9.30 -9.50 -1.87
C HIS A 251 9.67 -10.97 -1.59
N ALA A 252 8.98 -11.86 -2.28
CA ALA A 252 9.32 -13.30 -2.24
C ALA A 252 10.69 -13.56 -2.88
N GLU A 253 11.09 -12.73 -3.85
CA GLU A 253 12.38 -12.81 -4.53
C GLU A 253 13.59 -12.62 -3.60
N GLU A 254 13.43 -11.94 -2.47
CA GLU A 254 14.50 -11.75 -1.49
C GLU A 254 15.07 -13.07 -0.98
N PHE A 255 14.23 -14.09 -0.86
CA PHE A 255 14.67 -15.44 -0.53
C PHE A 255 15.39 -16.12 -1.70
N ALA A 256 14.91 -15.88 -2.93
CA ALA A 256 15.56 -16.40 -4.13
C ALA A 256 16.97 -15.82 -4.32
N GLN A 257 17.15 -14.55 -3.97
CA GLN A 257 18.40 -13.82 -4.15
C GLN A 257 19.47 -14.12 -3.07
N GLN A 258 19.14 -14.92 -2.04
CA GLN A 258 20.12 -15.32 -1.02
C GLN A 258 21.18 -16.31 -1.54
N THR A 259 20.95 -16.90 -2.70
CA THR A 259 21.86 -17.79 -3.40
C THR A 259 22.05 -17.35 -4.85
N ASP A 260 23.15 -17.74 -5.47
CA ASP A 260 23.43 -17.34 -6.87
C ASP A 260 22.43 -18.00 -7.86
N VAL A 261 21.91 -19.16 -7.51
CA VAL A 261 20.85 -19.85 -8.23
C VAL A 261 19.76 -20.24 -7.26
N PRO A 262 18.52 -19.74 -7.42
CA PRO A 262 17.43 -20.07 -6.52
C PRO A 262 17.18 -21.58 -6.45
N ALA A 263 17.32 -22.19 -5.29
CA ALA A 263 17.19 -23.62 -5.07
C ALA A 263 15.96 -23.93 -4.22
N ALA A 264 15.01 -24.71 -4.75
CA ALA A 264 13.81 -25.10 -4.04
C ALA A 264 14.14 -25.95 -2.76
N THR A 265 15.32 -26.53 -2.69
CA THR A 265 15.83 -27.24 -1.52
C THR A 265 16.03 -26.35 -0.29
N ASP A 266 16.14 -25.04 -0.45
CA ASP A 266 16.30 -24.07 0.63
C ASP A 266 14.96 -23.64 1.25
N ILE A 267 13.86 -23.86 0.56
CA ILE A 267 12.51 -23.43 1.00
C ILE A 267 12.15 -23.97 2.40
N PRO A 268 12.38 -25.26 2.74
CA PRO A 268 12.08 -25.73 4.08
C PRO A 268 12.81 -24.95 5.19
N ARG A 269 14.06 -24.55 4.95
CA ARG A 269 14.84 -23.71 5.87
C ARG A 269 14.20 -22.34 6.02
N TYR A 270 13.80 -21.69 4.93
CA TYR A 270 13.15 -20.38 4.96
C TYR A 270 11.80 -20.41 5.68
N VAL A 271 11.02 -21.48 5.50
CA VAL A 271 9.77 -21.73 6.25
C VAL A 271 10.06 -21.82 7.75
N GLU A 272 11.06 -22.62 8.14
CA GLU A 272 11.42 -22.80 9.55
C GLU A 272 11.89 -21.49 10.20
N MET A 273 12.74 -20.72 9.51
CA MET A 273 13.22 -19.42 9.99
C MET A 273 12.07 -18.44 10.20
N SER A 274 11.20 -18.30 9.20
CA SER A 274 10.05 -17.39 9.25
C SER A 274 9.08 -17.78 10.35
N LYS A 275 8.77 -19.07 10.49
CA LYS A 275 7.88 -19.61 11.53
C LYS A 275 8.44 -19.41 12.93
N ARG A 276 9.71 -19.73 13.13
CA ARG A 276 10.41 -19.58 14.43
C ARG A 276 10.42 -18.13 14.89
N ASN A 277 10.62 -17.19 13.98
CA ASN A 277 10.68 -15.76 14.30
C ASN A 277 9.31 -15.05 14.27
N GLY A 278 8.28 -15.67 13.70
CA GLY A 278 6.99 -15.04 13.45
C GLY A 278 7.07 -13.95 12.38
N THR A 279 7.94 -14.12 11.38
CA THR A 279 8.10 -13.20 10.24
C THR A 279 7.12 -13.56 9.14
N TRP A 280 6.37 -12.57 8.68
CA TRP A 280 5.39 -12.69 7.59
C TRP A 280 6.04 -12.41 6.24
N LEU A 281 5.27 -12.51 5.17
CA LEU A 281 5.71 -12.22 3.80
C LEU A 281 4.73 -11.24 3.13
N THR A 282 5.25 -10.24 2.43
CA THR A 282 4.54 -9.54 1.37
C THR A 282 5.10 -10.03 0.04
N GLY A 283 4.25 -10.68 -0.77
CA GLY A 283 4.75 -11.47 -1.90
C GLY A 283 5.29 -10.65 -3.06
N THR A 284 4.60 -9.59 -3.47
CA THR A 284 4.82 -8.79 -4.69
C THR A 284 4.99 -9.65 -5.96
N LEU A 285 4.16 -10.69 -6.04
CA LEU A 285 4.29 -11.75 -7.04
C LEU A 285 3.99 -11.27 -8.45
N SER A 286 3.04 -10.34 -8.56
CA SER A 286 2.68 -9.72 -9.83
C SER A 286 3.80 -8.84 -10.40
N LEU A 287 4.68 -8.31 -9.55
CA LEU A 287 5.86 -7.56 -9.98
C LEU A 287 6.80 -8.44 -10.82
N ASP A 288 7.20 -9.60 -10.30
CA ASP A 288 8.13 -10.51 -10.98
C ASP A 288 7.52 -11.06 -12.28
N GLU A 289 6.22 -11.40 -12.27
CA GLU A 289 5.50 -11.80 -13.48
C GLU A 289 5.51 -10.67 -14.52
N ARG A 290 5.36 -9.41 -14.06
CA ARG A 290 5.39 -8.23 -14.92
C ARG A 290 6.78 -7.98 -15.53
N VAL A 291 7.83 -8.07 -14.71
CA VAL A 291 9.22 -7.96 -15.18
C VAL A 291 9.52 -9.02 -16.24
N LEU A 292 9.09 -10.27 -16.00
CA LEU A 292 9.26 -11.35 -16.96
C LEU A 292 8.50 -11.10 -18.27
N GLU A 293 7.27 -10.59 -18.18
CA GLU A 293 6.46 -10.25 -19.35
C GLU A 293 7.11 -9.13 -20.17
N GLU A 294 7.51 -8.04 -19.52
CA GLU A 294 8.10 -6.88 -20.19
C GLU A 294 9.45 -7.18 -20.84
N ALA A 295 10.29 -8.01 -20.20
CA ALA A 295 11.54 -8.47 -20.79
C ALA A 295 11.32 -9.43 -21.97
N SER A 296 10.29 -10.29 -21.89
CA SER A 296 9.99 -11.26 -22.96
C SER A 296 9.18 -10.65 -24.11
N HIS A 297 8.29 -9.70 -23.80
CA HIS A 297 7.31 -9.10 -24.70
C HIS A 297 7.16 -7.60 -24.44
N PRO A 298 8.17 -6.76 -24.76
CA PRO A 298 8.18 -5.33 -24.39
C PRO A 298 7.01 -4.53 -24.97
N GLU A 299 6.37 -5.02 -26.02
CA GLU A 299 5.15 -4.43 -26.58
C GLU A 299 3.92 -4.59 -25.69
N SER A 300 3.90 -5.55 -24.77
CA SER A 300 2.77 -5.80 -23.86
C SER A 300 2.49 -4.62 -22.94
N LEU A 301 3.54 -3.89 -22.53
CA LEU A 301 3.40 -2.69 -21.72
C LEU A 301 2.47 -1.66 -22.37
N LYS A 302 2.63 -1.42 -23.70
CA LYS A 302 1.82 -0.44 -24.44
C LYS A 302 0.35 -0.85 -24.60
N ALA A 303 0.05 -2.13 -24.47
CA ALA A 303 -1.31 -2.65 -24.60
C ALA A 303 -2.16 -2.46 -23.33
N ARG A 304 -1.60 -1.98 -22.23
CA ARG A 304 -2.27 -1.86 -20.94
C ARG A 304 -3.06 -0.56 -20.83
N PRO A 305 -4.41 -0.63 -20.83
CA PRO A 305 -5.25 0.57 -20.86
C PRO A 305 -5.18 1.41 -19.57
N GLU A 306 -4.82 0.78 -18.43
CA GLU A 306 -4.73 1.44 -17.13
C GLU A 306 -3.54 2.40 -17.01
N LEU A 307 -2.51 2.28 -17.85
CA LEU A 307 -1.36 3.21 -17.86
C LEU A 307 -1.77 4.67 -18.07
N ARG A 308 -2.92 4.93 -18.68
CA ARG A 308 -3.46 6.28 -18.86
C ARG A 308 -3.75 7.01 -17.54
N PHE A 309 -3.90 6.26 -16.44
CA PHE A 309 -4.17 6.80 -15.10
C PHE A 309 -2.91 7.12 -14.30
N LEU A 310 -1.73 6.81 -14.83
CA LEU A 310 -0.48 7.26 -14.23
C LEU A 310 -0.29 8.77 -14.43
N ALA A 311 0.15 9.44 -13.37
CA ALA A 311 0.55 10.85 -13.47
C ALA A 311 1.59 11.03 -14.60
N PRO A 312 1.57 12.13 -15.36
CA PRO A 312 2.44 12.30 -16.53
C PRO A 312 3.93 12.04 -16.28
N PRO A 313 4.55 12.48 -15.14
CA PRO A 313 5.95 12.13 -14.85
C PRO A 313 6.14 10.63 -14.61
N VAL A 314 5.20 9.97 -13.92
CA VAL A 314 5.24 8.52 -13.67
C VAL A 314 5.06 7.74 -14.95
N TYR A 315 4.14 8.19 -15.81
CA TYR A 315 3.97 7.61 -17.14
C TYR A 315 5.25 7.72 -17.98
N ALA A 316 5.95 8.86 -17.95
CA ALA A 316 7.23 9.03 -18.64
C ALA A 316 8.30 8.09 -18.04
N MET A 317 8.36 7.94 -16.72
CA MET A 317 9.24 6.98 -16.05
C MET A 317 8.98 5.56 -16.56
N VAL A 318 7.73 5.13 -16.60
CA VAL A 318 7.35 3.78 -17.06
C VAL A 318 7.66 3.55 -18.52
N MET A 319 7.43 4.54 -19.38
CA MET A 319 7.54 4.38 -20.83
C MET A 319 8.93 4.67 -21.40
N GLU A 320 9.70 5.56 -20.76
CA GLU A 320 10.97 6.06 -21.31
C GLU A 320 12.19 5.58 -20.50
N HIS A 321 12.00 5.26 -19.21
CA HIS A 321 13.08 4.96 -18.26
C HIS A 321 12.87 3.62 -17.54
N ASN A 322 12.04 2.74 -18.08
CA ASN A 322 11.81 1.42 -17.51
C ASN A 322 13.08 0.55 -17.68
N PRO A 323 13.76 0.16 -16.59
CA PRO A 323 15.00 -0.60 -16.67
C PRO A 323 14.81 -1.99 -17.28
N TYR A 324 13.64 -2.58 -17.12
CA TYR A 324 13.35 -3.95 -17.57
C TYR A 324 13.21 -4.04 -19.08
N VAL A 325 12.70 -2.98 -19.74
CA VAL A 325 12.64 -2.90 -21.20
C VAL A 325 14.04 -2.86 -21.82
N GLY A 326 15.04 -2.36 -21.09
CA GLY A 326 16.46 -2.42 -21.50
C GLY A 326 17.02 -3.84 -21.60
N HIS A 327 16.39 -4.81 -20.92
CA HIS A 327 16.70 -6.25 -21.02
C HIS A 327 15.77 -6.99 -22.00
N ALA A 328 15.06 -6.27 -22.85
CA ALA A 328 14.17 -6.87 -23.85
C ALA A 328 14.94 -7.87 -24.74
N ASN A 329 14.43 -9.10 -24.80
CA ASN A 329 15.04 -10.23 -25.52
C ASN A 329 16.42 -10.67 -24.98
N ASP A 330 16.86 -10.22 -23.81
CA ASP A 330 18.03 -10.79 -23.15
C ASP A 330 17.68 -12.17 -22.57
N ALA A 331 18.10 -13.22 -23.24
CA ALA A 331 17.77 -14.59 -22.87
C ALA A 331 18.28 -14.97 -21.46
N LYS A 332 19.43 -14.42 -21.03
CA LYS A 332 19.97 -14.70 -19.69
C LYS A 332 19.15 -14.02 -18.59
N PHE A 333 18.77 -12.77 -18.81
CA PHE A 333 17.91 -12.04 -17.86
C PHE A 333 16.53 -12.69 -17.78
N ILE A 334 15.91 -13.03 -18.91
CA ILE A 334 14.60 -13.69 -18.96
C ILE A 334 14.64 -15.05 -18.23
N GLU A 335 15.68 -15.85 -18.41
CA GLU A 335 15.84 -17.13 -17.72
C GLU A 335 16.03 -16.92 -16.22
N TYR A 336 16.81 -15.93 -15.80
CA TYR A 336 17.00 -15.57 -14.41
C TYR A 336 15.68 -15.17 -13.74
N VAL A 337 14.91 -14.24 -14.33
CA VAL A 337 13.62 -13.81 -13.78
C VAL A 337 12.61 -14.97 -13.77
N ARG A 338 12.62 -15.83 -14.80
CA ARG A 338 11.79 -17.04 -14.81
C ARG A 338 12.12 -17.99 -13.67
N SER A 339 13.39 -18.12 -13.33
CA SER A 339 13.82 -18.93 -12.18
C SER A 339 13.30 -18.36 -10.86
N ILE A 340 13.30 -17.03 -10.68
CA ILE A 340 12.73 -16.32 -9.54
C ILE A 340 11.22 -16.58 -9.46
N VAL A 341 10.46 -16.33 -10.54
CA VAL A 341 9.01 -16.59 -10.58
C VAL A 341 8.68 -18.05 -10.19
N THR A 342 9.50 -18.99 -10.71
CA THR A 342 9.32 -20.43 -10.37
C THR A 342 9.60 -20.73 -8.90
N PHE A 343 10.64 -20.13 -8.35
CA PHE A 343 10.99 -20.27 -6.93
C PHE A 343 9.92 -19.65 -6.03
N ASN A 344 9.50 -18.41 -6.33
CA ASN A 344 8.50 -17.68 -5.55
C ASN A 344 7.17 -18.43 -5.46
N ARG A 345 6.74 -19.07 -6.55
CA ARG A 345 5.56 -19.93 -6.53
C ARG A 345 5.67 -21.05 -5.49
N LYS A 346 6.81 -21.74 -5.46
CA LYS A 346 7.04 -22.83 -4.50
C LYS A 346 7.17 -22.31 -3.06
N LEU A 347 7.83 -21.17 -2.87
CA LEU A 347 8.00 -20.54 -1.57
C LEU A 347 6.65 -20.17 -0.97
N VAL A 348 5.80 -19.46 -1.73
CA VAL A 348 4.48 -19.00 -1.29
C VAL A 348 3.56 -20.19 -0.95
N GLN A 349 3.57 -21.25 -1.76
CA GLN A 349 2.87 -22.49 -1.46
C GLN A 349 3.32 -23.10 -0.12
N ALA A 350 4.64 -23.14 0.11
CA ALA A 350 5.20 -23.70 1.34
C ALA A 350 4.87 -22.82 2.57
N PHE A 351 4.89 -21.49 2.41
CA PHE A 351 4.51 -20.56 3.48
C PHE A 351 3.03 -20.71 3.83
N ALA A 352 2.14 -20.74 2.83
CA ALA A 352 0.72 -20.96 3.03
C ALA A 352 0.43 -22.30 3.72
N ALA A 353 1.08 -23.38 3.28
CA ALA A 353 0.94 -24.72 3.89
C ALA A 353 1.46 -24.76 5.33
N ALA A 354 2.47 -23.95 5.68
CA ALA A 354 3.00 -23.83 7.03
C ALA A 354 2.20 -22.87 7.93
N GLY A 355 1.16 -22.22 7.41
CA GLY A 355 0.36 -21.22 8.11
C GLY A 355 1.08 -19.90 8.35
N ILE A 356 2.11 -19.58 7.57
CA ILE A 356 2.80 -18.29 7.61
C ILE A 356 1.94 -17.29 6.81
N PRO A 357 1.54 -16.15 7.40
CA PRO A 357 0.73 -15.18 6.68
C PRO A 357 1.46 -14.56 5.49
N VAL A 358 0.75 -14.48 4.35
CA VAL A 358 1.19 -13.81 3.14
C VAL A 358 0.25 -12.64 2.89
N LEU A 359 0.78 -11.42 2.93
CA LEU A 359 0.02 -10.20 2.65
C LEU A 359 0.10 -9.86 1.17
N SER A 360 -0.97 -9.28 0.64
CA SER A 360 -0.94 -8.67 -0.69
C SER A 360 -0.18 -7.34 -0.67
N GLY A 361 0.69 -7.13 -1.64
CA GLY A 361 1.44 -5.91 -1.82
C GLY A 361 2.00 -5.85 -3.24
N THR A 362 2.03 -4.67 -3.84
CA THR A 362 2.27 -4.54 -5.28
C THR A 362 3.63 -3.97 -5.64
N ASP A 363 4.23 -3.18 -4.77
CA ASP A 363 5.42 -2.37 -5.06
C ASP A 363 5.17 -1.27 -6.11
N THR A 364 3.89 -0.84 -6.27
CA THR A 364 3.56 0.27 -7.18
C THR A 364 4.26 1.57 -6.74
N PRO A 365 4.65 2.43 -7.68
CA PRO A 365 4.52 2.37 -9.12
C PRO A 365 5.80 1.86 -9.82
N VAL A 366 6.39 0.76 -9.35
CA VAL A 366 7.48 0.15 -10.10
C VAL A 366 7.03 0.00 -11.56
N PRO A 367 7.92 0.21 -12.53
CA PRO A 367 7.55 0.24 -13.95
C PRO A 367 6.60 -0.89 -14.35
N GLY A 368 5.53 -0.52 -15.03
CA GLY A 368 4.49 -1.45 -15.48
C GLY A 368 3.33 -1.72 -14.51
N LEU A 369 3.45 -1.33 -13.25
CA LEU A 369 2.38 -1.48 -12.25
C LEU A 369 1.63 -0.17 -12.04
N VAL A 370 0.29 -0.24 -12.04
CA VAL A 370 -0.58 0.93 -11.88
C VAL A 370 -1.29 0.88 -10.53
N PRO A 371 -1.16 1.93 -9.69
CA PRO A 371 -1.79 1.99 -8.38
C PRO A 371 -3.26 1.57 -8.38
N GLY A 372 -3.65 0.75 -7.42
CA GLY A 372 -4.99 0.19 -7.29
C GLY A 372 -5.29 -0.96 -8.25
N PHE A 373 -4.98 -0.84 -9.54
CA PHE A 373 -5.17 -1.92 -10.52
C PHE A 373 -4.26 -3.11 -10.24
N ALA A 374 -2.98 -2.84 -9.95
CA ALA A 374 -1.98 -3.87 -9.71
C ALA A 374 -2.31 -4.75 -8.50
N LEU A 375 -3.07 -4.24 -7.50
CA LEU A 375 -3.44 -5.06 -6.36
C LEU A 375 -4.33 -6.24 -6.79
N HIS A 376 -5.23 -6.04 -7.73
CA HIS A 376 -6.04 -7.15 -8.24
C HIS A 376 -5.19 -8.17 -9.03
N ASP A 377 -4.16 -7.70 -9.76
CA ASP A 377 -3.19 -8.60 -10.41
C ASP A 377 -2.45 -9.44 -9.37
N GLU A 378 -2.07 -8.82 -8.24
CA GLU A 378 -1.42 -9.51 -7.11
C GLU A 378 -2.33 -10.56 -6.46
N LEU A 379 -3.61 -10.22 -6.19
CA LEU A 379 -4.57 -11.19 -5.63
C LEU A 379 -4.73 -12.41 -6.54
N GLU A 380 -4.82 -12.20 -7.85
CA GLU A 380 -4.88 -13.28 -8.83
C GLU A 380 -3.57 -14.07 -8.88
N ALA A 381 -2.40 -13.42 -8.76
CA ALA A 381 -1.10 -14.10 -8.69
C ALA A 381 -1.00 -14.97 -7.43
N MET A 382 -1.40 -14.45 -6.25
CA MET A 382 -1.44 -15.23 -5.01
C MET A 382 -2.29 -16.50 -5.16
N ALA A 383 -3.47 -16.40 -5.77
CA ALA A 383 -4.33 -17.55 -6.03
C ALA A 383 -3.67 -18.54 -7.04
N ARG A 384 -3.09 -18.04 -8.13
CA ARG A 384 -2.34 -18.87 -9.09
C ARG A 384 -1.14 -19.58 -8.45
N TYR A 385 -0.57 -18.99 -7.42
CA TYR A 385 0.56 -19.55 -6.66
C TYR A 385 0.12 -20.53 -5.56
N GLY A 386 -1.19 -20.75 -5.41
CA GLY A 386 -1.75 -21.84 -4.63
C GLY A 386 -2.33 -21.45 -3.28
N LEU A 387 -2.49 -20.16 -2.98
CA LEU A 387 -3.32 -19.74 -1.87
C LEU A 387 -4.80 -19.95 -2.22
N SER A 388 -5.61 -20.39 -1.26
CA SER A 388 -7.06 -20.38 -1.43
C SER A 388 -7.59 -18.95 -1.53
N ASN A 389 -8.74 -18.76 -2.20
CA ASN A 389 -9.36 -17.43 -2.29
C ASN A 389 -9.59 -16.80 -0.92
N GLY A 390 -9.94 -17.60 0.10
CA GLY A 390 -10.07 -17.14 1.48
C GLY A 390 -8.75 -16.58 2.04
N GLN A 391 -7.63 -17.31 1.87
CA GLN A 391 -6.31 -16.85 2.31
C GLN A 391 -5.87 -15.56 1.60
N VAL A 392 -6.15 -15.46 0.30
CA VAL A 392 -5.86 -14.24 -0.48
C VAL A 392 -6.65 -13.05 0.06
N LEU A 393 -7.95 -13.22 0.28
CA LEU A 393 -8.82 -12.15 0.81
C LEU A 393 -8.44 -11.77 2.26
N GLU A 394 -8.08 -12.73 3.09
CA GLU A 394 -7.53 -12.45 4.43
C GLU A 394 -6.22 -11.67 4.36
N GLY A 395 -5.32 -12.05 3.44
CA GLY A 395 -4.04 -11.38 3.19
C GLY A 395 -4.16 -9.96 2.66
N SER A 396 -5.34 -9.57 2.17
CA SER A 396 -5.64 -8.23 1.67
C SER A 396 -6.62 -7.44 2.54
N THR A 397 -7.11 -7.99 3.67
CA THR A 397 -8.11 -7.32 4.53
C THR A 397 -7.75 -7.41 6.01
N ARG A 398 -8.07 -8.53 6.67
CA ARG A 398 -7.90 -8.73 8.11
C ARG A 398 -6.43 -8.79 8.52
N LEU A 399 -5.63 -9.57 7.85
CA LEU A 399 -4.24 -9.79 8.25
C LEU A 399 -3.39 -8.52 8.20
N PRO A 400 -3.46 -7.65 7.16
CA PRO A 400 -2.78 -6.35 7.21
C PRO A 400 -3.23 -5.47 8.37
N ALA A 401 -4.52 -5.47 8.71
CA ALA A 401 -5.04 -4.70 9.84
C ALA A 401 -4.52 -5.24 11.19
N GLU A 402 -4.38 -6.55 11.34
CA GLU A 402 -3.74 -7.19 12.51
C GLU A 402 -2.26 -6.83 12.58
N TRP A 403 -1.55 -6.93 11.46
CA TRP A 403 -0.12 -6.63 11.39
C TRP A 403 0.18 -5.16 11.75
N LEU A 404 -0.67 -4.23 11.28
CA LEU A 404 -0.59 -2.80 11.59
C LEU A 404 -1.08 -2.46 13.01
N GLY A 405 -1.70 -3.39 13.74
CA GLY A 405 -2.29 -3.11 15.04
C GLY A 405 -3.60 -2.31 15.00
N VAL A 406 -4.23 -2.18 13.83
CA VAL A 406 -5.48 -1.42 13.62
C VAL A 406 -6.72 -2.31 13.49
N ALA A 407 -6.61 -3.60 13.77
CA ALA A 407 -7.72 -4.56 13.71
C ALA A 407 -8.89 -4.18 14.64
N GLY A 408 -8.66 -3.39 15.67
CA GLY A 408 -9.71 -2.80 16.51
C GLY A 408 -10.67 -1.88 15.75
N ASP A 409 -10.24 -1.27 14.64
CA ASP A 409 -10.99 -0.26 13.87
C ASP A 409 -11.45 -0.76 12.50
N ARG A 410 -10.67 -1.57 11.78
CA ARG A 410 -10.90 -1.95 10.38
C ARG A 410 -10.41 -3.37 10.06
N GLY A 411 -10.53 -3.78 8.78
CA GLY A 411 -10.07 -5.08 8.28
C GLY A 411 -11.14 -6.17 8.26
N VAL A 412 -12.29 -5.94 8.92
CA VAL A 412 -13.42 -6.87 8.97
C VAL A 412 -14.75 -6.13 8.88
N VAL A 413 -15.83 -6.82 8.43
CA VAL A 413 -17.20 -6.30 8.49
C VAL A 413 -17.82 -6.73 9.81
N ALA A 414 -17.79 -5.82 10.82
CA ALA A 414 -18.39 -6.07 12.12
C ALA A 414 -18.93 -4.76 12.72
N VAL A 415 -19.93 -4.86 13.58
CA VAL A 415 -20.52 -3.69 14.25
C VAL A 415 -19.45 -2.91 15.03
N GLY A 416 -19.47 -1.59 14.92
CA GLY A 416 -18.51 -0.68 15.51
C GLY A 416 -17.26 -0.41 14.64
N LYS A 417 -16.95 -1.26 13.67
CA LYS A 417 -15.83 -1.06 12.75
C LYS A 417 -16.09 0.10 11.78
N ARG A 418 -15.01 0.66 11.25
CA ARG A 418 -15.06 1.69 10.22
C ARG A 418 -15.76 1.16 8.97
N ALA A 419 -16.56 1.98 8.35
CA ALA A 419 -17.29 1.63 7.14
C ALA A 419 -16.44 1.93 5.88
N ASP A 420 -15.30 1.25 5.76
CA ASP A 420 -14.46 1.17 4.58
C ASP A 420 -14.69 -0.20 3.94
N LEU A 421 -15.58 -0.24 2.93
CA LEU A 421 -16.18 -1.46 2.44
C LEU A 421 -16.23 -1.51 0.91
N LEU A 422 -16.30 -2.73 0.37
CA LEU A 422 -16.58 -3.00 -1.04
C LEU A 422 -17.92 -3.69 -1.20
N LEU A 423 -18.71 -3.20 -2.16
CA LEU A 423 -19.90 -3.88 -2.66
C LEU A 423 -19.58 -4.43 -4.05
N LEU A 424 -19.61 -5.75 -4.20
CA LEU A 424 -19.20 -6.48 -5.39
C LEU A 424 -20.40 -7.13 -6.08
N ASP A 425 -20.33 -7.28 -7.41
CA ASP A 425 -21.36 -7.95 -8.24
C ASP A 425 -21.22 -9.47 -8.26
N ALA A 426 -20.13 -10.04 -7.75
CA ALA A 426 -19.90 -11.47 -7.75
C ALA A 426 -19.08 -11.90 -6.53
N ASP A 427 -19.13 -13.19 -6.22
CA ASP A 427 -18.51 -13.79 -5.04
C ASP A 427 -16.98 -13.88 -5.18
N PRO A 428 -16.20 -13.10 -4.41
CA PRO A 428 -14.74 -13.17 -4.44
C PRO A 428 -14.19 -14.42 -3.71
N MET A 429 -15.00 -15.08 -2.90
CA MET A 429 -14.62 -16.38 -2.31
C MET A 429 -14.65 -17.51 -3.34
N ALA A 430 -15.50 -17.39 -4.38
CA ALA A 430 -15.52 -18.34 -5.50
C ALA A 430 -14.37 -18.10 -6.48
N ASP A 431 -14.03 -16.82 -6.73
CA ASP A 431 -12.93 -16.41 -7.61
C ASP A 431 -12.47 -15.01 -7.19
N VAL A 432 -11.19 -14.85 -6.82
CA VAL A 432 -10.62 -13.56 -6.40
C VAL A 432 -10.66 -12.50 -7.50
N ALA A 433 -10.69 -12.88 -8.78
CA ALA A 433 -10.87 -11.95 -9.90
C ALA A 433 -12.19 -11.16 -9.79
N ASN A 434 -13.20 -11.67 -9.05
CA ASN A 434 -14.43 -10.96 -8.77
C ASN A 434 -14.25 -9.72 -7.87
N THR A 435 -13.11 -9.54 -7.22
CA THR A 435 -12.77 -8.29 -6.53
C THR A 435 -12.74 -7.09 -7.46
N ARG A 436 -12.53 -7.29 -8.78
CA ARG A 436 -12.61 -6.23 -9.79
C ARG A 436 -14.05 -5.81 -10.12
N ARG A 437 -15.05 -6.64 -9.78
CA ARG A 437 -16.46 -6.41 -10.12
C ARG A 437 -17.14 -5.51 -9.10
N ILE A 438 -16.58 -4.31 -8.94
CA ILE A 438 -17.00 -3.33 -7.92
C ILE A 438 -18.28 -2.62 -8.37
N THR A 439 -19.38 -2.79 -7.61
CA THR A 439 -20.63 -2.00 -7.72
C THR A 439 -20.45 -0.63 -7.06
N ALA A 440 -19.81 -0.62 -5.89
CA ALA A 440 -19.54 0.60 -5.13
C ALA A 440 -18.36 0.41 -4.18
N VAL A 441 -17.70 1.52 -3.86
CA VAL A 441 -16.74 1.64 -2.77
C VAL A 441 -17.38 2.50 -1.68
N ILE A 442 -17.28 2.09 -0.43
CA ILE A 442 -17.74 2.86 0.72
C ILE A 442 -16.51 3.34 1.49
N VAL A 443 -16.30 4.65 1.53
CA VAL A 443 -15.16 5.30 2.19
C VAL A 443 -15.66 6.03 3.42
N GLY A 444 -15.33 5.55 4.61
CA GLY A 444 -15.79 6.13 5.86
C GLY A 444 -17.32 6.29 5.90
N GLY A 445 -18.08 5.32 5.37
CA GLY A 445 -19.54 5.36 5.28
C GLY A 445 -20.10 6.15 4.09
N ARG A 446 -19.28 6.81 3.28
CA ARG A 446 -19.69 7.52 2.07
C ARG A 446 -19.78 6.55 0.89
N PHE A 447 -20.96 6.38 0.32
CA PHE A 447 -21.22 5.48 -0.81
C PHE A 447 -20.83 6.11 -2.15
N LEU A 448 -19.85 5.53 -2.81
CA LEU A 448 -19.35 5.89 -4.14
C LEU A 448 -19.76 4.82 -5.14
N SER A 449 -20.76 5.11 -5.98
CA SER A 449 -21.19 4.15 -7.00
C SER A 449 -20.14 3.96 -8.08
N ARG A 450 -20.15 2.81 -8.77
CA ARG A 450 -19.27 2.57 -9.91
C ARG A 450 -19.36 3.69 -10.95
N SER A 451 -20.55 4.15 -11.28
CA SER A 451 -20.76 5.24 -12.24
C SER A 451 -20.16 6.59 -11.79
N TYR A 452 -20.12 6.85 -10.48
CA TYR A 452 -19.42 8.02 -9.94
C TYR A 452 -17.89 7.86 -10.12
N LEU A 453 -17.35 6.72 -9.69
CA LEU A 453 -15.92 6.44 -9.80
C LEU A 453 -15.44 6.44 -11.25
N ASP A 454 -16.23 5.90 -12.18
CA ASP A 454 -15.90 5.91 -13.61
C ASP A 454 -15.81 7.32 -14.18
N ARG A 455 -16.73 8.22 -13.77
CA ARG A 455 -16.67 9.63 -14.19
C ARG A 455 -15.44 10.34 -13.63
N GLU A 456 -15.09 10.10 -12.37
CA GLU A 456 -13.89 10.71 -11.77
C GLU A 456 -12.60 10.18 -12.44
N MET A 457 -12.54 8.87 -12.71
CA MET A 457 -11.42 8.28 -13.45
C MET A 457 -11.32 8.82 -14.88
N GLN A 458 -12.43 9.00 -15.58
CA GLN A 458 -12.42 9.63 -16.91
C GLN A 458 -11.96 11.10 -16.82
N ALA A 459 -12.39 11.83 -15.81
CA ALA A 459 -11.93 13.21 -15.60
C ALA A 459 -10.42 13.29 -15.29
N LEU A 460 -9.87 12.25 -14.61
CA LEU A 460 -8.43 12.12 -14.38
C LEU A 460 -7.69 11.91 -15.71
N ASP A 461 -8.13 10.96 -16.52
CA ASP A 461 -7.58 10.67 -17.84
C ASP A 461 -7.57 11.95 -18.72
N ASP A 462 -8.68 12.67 -18.78
CA ASP A 462 -8.81 13.93 -19.52
C ASP A 462 -7.84 15.01 -19.02
N ARG A 463 -7.61 15.10 -17.69
CA ARG A 463 -6.60 16.00 -17.11
C ARG A 463 -5.19 15.65 -17.55
N TYR A 464 -4.85 14.38 -17.51
CA TYR A 464 -3.52 13.90 -17.88
C TYR A 464 -3.26 13.98 -19.38
N ALA A 465 -4.25 13.68 -20.22
CA ALA A 465 -4.16 13.86 -21.67
C ALA A 465 -3.89 15.33 -22.06
N ARG A 466 -4.57 16.29 -21.42
CA ARG A 466 -4.31 17.72 -21.62
C ARG A 466 -2.89 18.13 -21.24
N ARG A 467 -2.34 17.60 -20.14
CA ARG A 467 -0.96 17.89 -19.69
C ARG A 467 0.08 17.31 -20.62
N LYS A 468 -0.14 16.09 -21.14
CA LYS A 468 0.75 15.46 -22.14
C LYS A 468 0.80 16.29 -23.43
N ASN A 469 -0.33 16.81 -23.88
CA ASN A 469 -0.44 17.60 -25.12
C ASN A 469 -0.05 19.09 -24.92
N GLY A 470 -0.31 19.69 -23.75
CA GLY A 470 -0.01 21.08 -23.46
C GLY A 470 1.45 21.35 -23.10
N GLY A 471 2.18 20.34 -22.60
CA GLY A 471 3.62 20.44 -22.31
C GLY A 471 4.47 20.68 -23.57
N ALA A 472 3.95 20.36 -24.75
CA ALA A 472 4.58 20.67 -26.04
C ALA A 472 4.39 22.12 -26.50
N ALA A 473 3.45 22.87 -25.89
CA ALA A 473 3.08 24.23 -26.33
C ALA A 473 3.55 25.36 -25.40
N GLY A 474 4.10 25.07 -24.23
CA GLY A 474 4.32 26.06 -23.14
C GLY A 474 5.76 26.36 -22.75
N ILE A 475 6.78 25.85 -23.47
CA ILE A 475 8.18 26.23 -23.27
C ILE A 475 8.72 26.72 -24.63
N ARG A 476 8.42 27.96 -24.94
CA ARG A 476 9.20 28.76 -25.90
C ARG A 476 9.75 29.98 -25.16
#